data_53fddb785248ff55b68d7dfecc059296
#
_entry.id   53fddb785248ff55b68d7dfecc059296
#
_cell.length_a   1.000
_cell.length_b   1.000
_cell.length_c   1.000
_cell.angle_alpha   90.00
_cell.angle_beta   90.00
_cell.angle_gamma   90.00
#
_symmetry.space_group_name_H-M   'P 1'
#
loop_
_entity.id
_entity.type
_entity.pdbx_description
1 polymer ?
#
loop_
_entity_poly.entity_id
_entity_poly.type
_entity_poly.pdbx_seq_one_letter_code
_entity_poly.pdbx_strand_id
1 'polypeptide(L)'
;MSARTATKVSGDLKTHRKNRAAKTGGSPKAGRRGSPSVSYDSGVYLRLKVAAIVWLSILIAIVMTLFRGTIAQLGNWGYVGAFVINGISSASVVLPAPGGAIVLLMAPDYNPLALGVAAGMGGALGSLTAYLVGAHARPALQGRRHYPRAHRLMHRFGSVLLILATLMPVSPGDFMGILAGATRYPISRYLVYVTIASVIKMTVMVYAAIASFAWLEEWLERWGEFSLW
;
A
#
# COMPACT_ATOMS: atom_id res chain seq x y z
N MET A 1 -3.79 37.73 -76.59
CA MET A 1 -4.88 36.77 -76.87
C MET A 1 -4.45 35.40 -76.39
N SER A 2 -4.33 35.17 -75.10
CA SER A 2 -4.00 33.83 -74.54
C SER A 2 -4.13 33.80 -72.99
N ALA A 3 -5.34 33.93 -72.49
CA ALA A 3 -5.60 33.74 -71.03
C ALA A 3 -6.98 33.17 -70.67
N ARG A 4 -7.79 32.73 -71.67
CA ARG A 4 -9.17 32.26 -71.48
C ARG A 4 -9.37 30.75 -71.63
N THR A 5 -8.36 29.99 -72.06
CA THR A 5 -8.49 28.54 -72.35
C THR A 5 -7.98 27.63 -71.18
N ALA A 6 -7.25 28.17 -70.21
CA ALA A 6 -6.68 27.35 -69.16
C ALA A 6 -7.64 27.06 -67.96
N THR A 7 -8.69 27.85 -67.79
CA THR A 7 -9.58 27.76 -66.62
C THR A 7 -10.73 26.73 -66.77
N LYS A 8 -11.02 26.30 -68.00
CA LYS A 8 -12.14 25.40 -68.32
C LYS A 8 -11.78 23.91 -68.20
N VAL A 9 -10.50 23.56 -68.31
CA VAL A 9 -10.01 22.17 -68.26
C VAL A 9 -9.80 21.69 -66.78
N SER A 10 -9.58 22.64 -65.85
CA SER A 10 -9.37 22.31 -64.46
C SER A 10 -10.67 21.99 -63.66
N GLY A 11 -11.83 22.41 -64.16
CA GLY A 11 -13.13 22.18 -63.53
C GLY A 11 -13.67 20.76 -63.72
N ASP A 12 -13.43 20.18 -64.92
CA ASP A 12 -13.98 18.86 -65.27
C ASP A 12 -13.25 17.67 -64.63
N LEU A 13 -11.99 17.84 -64.27
CA LEU A 13 -11.20 16.78 -63.59
C LEU A 13 -11.53 16.59 -62.12
N LYS A 14 -12.09 17.61 -61.46
CA LYS A 14 -12.48 17.52 -60.04
C LYS A 14 -13.85 16.86 -59.84
N THR A 15 -14.75 16.96 -60.78
CA THR A 15 -16.09 16.35 -60.70
C THR A 15 -16.06 14.85 -60.98
N HIS A 16 -15.18 14.36 -61.89
CA HIS A 16 -15.05 12.92 -62.16
C HIS A 16 -14.34 12.14 -61.05
N ARG A 17 -13.52 12.78 -60.19
CA ARG A 17 -12.82 12.13 -59.10
C ARG A 17 -13.71 11.93 -57.87
N LYS A 18 -14.75 12.75 -57.71
CA LYS A 18 -15.67 12.67 -56.54
C LYS A 18 -16.73 11.58 -56.69
N ASN A 19 -17.07 11.18 -57.91
CA ASN A 19 -18.06 10.13 -58.13
C ASN A 19 -17.49 8.70 -58.20
N ARG A 20 -16.16 8.52 -58.22
CA ARG A 20 -15.52 7.22 -58.21
C ARG A 20 -15.21 6.71 -56.79
N ALA A 21 -15.19 7.60 -55.80
CA ALA A 21 -14.92 7.26 -54.39
C ALA A 21 -16.16 6.75 -53.63
N ALA A 22 -17.34 6.82 -54.23
CA ALA A 22 -18.59 6.47 -53.55
C ALA A 22 -19.11 5.04 -53.84
N LYS A 23 -18.37 4.24 -54.62
CA LYS A 23 -18.88 2.92 -55.08
C LYS A 23 -18.06 1.69 -54.69
N THR A 24 -17.00 1.83 -53.87
CA THR A 24 -16.22 0.68 -53.42
C THR A 24 -15.96 0.77 -51.90
N GLY A 25 -16.96 0.49 -51.10
CA GLY A 25 -16.85 0.53 -49.62
C GLY A 25 -17.84 -0.37 -48.91
N GLY A 26 -18.14 -1.52 -49.51
CA GLY A 26 -18.79 -2.62 -48.79
C GLY A 26 -17.75 -3.52 -48.17
N SER A 27 -17.13 -3.08 -47.07
CA SER A 27 -16.33 -3.96 -46.22
C SER A 27 -17.25 -4.90 -45.44
N PRO A 28 -17.07 -6.23 -45.50
CA PRO A 28 -17.82 -7.15 -44.64
C PRO A 28 -17.48 -6.81 -43.18
N LYS A 29 -18.50 -6.46 -42.39
CA LYS A 29 -18.39 -6.39 -40.95
C LYS A 29 -17.90 -7.74 -40.46
N ALA A 30 -16.57 -7.86 -40.25
CA ALA A 30 -15.97 -8.95 -39.52
C ALA A 30 -16.65 -8.97 -38.15
N GLY A 31 -17.41 -10.02 -37.90
CA GLY A 31 -18.06 -10.23 -36.61
C GLY A 31 -17.01 -10.13 -35.53
N ARG A 32 -17.09 -9.08 -34.70
CA ARG A 32 -16.42 -9.01 -33.42
C ARG A 32 -16.94 -10.23 -32.63
N ARG A 33 -16.20 -11.33 -32.70
CA ARG A 33 -16.29 -12.37 -31.69
C ARG A 33 -16.01 -11.66 -30.39
N GLY A 34 -17.06 -11.38 -29.63
CA GLY A 34 -16.95 -10.93 -28.25
C GLY A 34 -16.07 -11.95 -27.52
N SER A 35 -14.85 -11.55 -27.21
CA SER A 35 -14.10 -12.26 -26.18
C SER A 35 -15.03 -12.29 -24.96
N PRO A 36 -15.23 -13.45 -24.33
CA PRO A 36 -15.98 -13.48 -23.07
C PRO A 36 -15.24 -12.55 -22.12
N SER A 37 -15.81 -11.39 -21.88
CA SER A 37 -15.43 -10.54 -20.77
C SER A 37 -15.85 -11.34 -19.53
N VAL A 38 -14.90 -12.08 -18.96
CA VAL A 38 -15.03 -12.57 -17.60
C VAL A 38 -15.13 -11.31 -16.77
N SER A 39 -16.37 -10.89 -16.50
CA SER A 39 -16.64 -9.87 -15.50
C SER A 39 -16.25 -10.49 -14.17
N TYR A 40 -15.00 -10.33 -13.80
CA TYR A 40 -14.48 -10.65 -12.50
C TYR A 40 -15.26 -9.77 -11.52
N ASP A 41 -16.15 -10.41 -10.78
CA ASP A 41 -17.00 -9.74 -9.80
C ASP A 41 -16.08 -9.21 -8.70
N SER A 42 -15.64 -7.96 -8.89
CA SER A 42 -14.68 -7.28 -8.01
C SER A 42 -15.14 -7.26 -6.56
N GLY A 43 -16.47 -7.34 -6.33
CA GLY A 43 -17.06 -7.42 -5.00
C GLY A 43 -16.80 -8.75 -4.31
N VAL A 44 -16.88 -9.86 -5.01
CA VAL A 44 -16.60 -11.20 -4.44
C VAL A 44 -15.12 -11.35 -4.10
N TYR A 45 -14.24 -10.86 -4.97
CA TYR A 45 -12.80 -10.87 -4.72
C TYR A 45 -12.39 -10.04 -3.51
N LEU A 46 -12.99 -8.88 -3.35
CA LEU A 46 -12.75 -8.03 -2.20
C LEU A 46 -13.23 -8.70 -0.91
N ARG A 47 -14.43 -9.28 -0.93
CA ARG A 47 -15.00 -10.03 0.22
C ARG A 47 -14.14 -11.23 0.59
N LEU A 48 -13.66 -12.01 -0.39
CA LEU A 48 -12.77 -13.15 -0.15
C LEU A 48 -11.42 -12.71 0.44
N LYS A 49 -10.83 -11.61 -0.05
CA LYS A 49 -9.60 -11.04 0.51
C LYS A 49 -9.80 -10.56 1.94
N VAL A 50 -10.88 -9.84 2.21
CA VAL A 50 -11.20 -9.37 3.56
C VAL A 50 -11.44 -10.57 4.49
N ALA A 51 -12.23 -11.55 4.07
CA ALA A 51 -12.44 -12.78 4.83
C ALA A 51 -11.12 -13.52 5.11
N ALA A 52 -10.25 -13.67 4.12
CA ALA A 52 -8.96 -14.32 4.29
C ALA A 52 -8.06 -13.57 5.29
N ILE A 53 -8.05 -12.23 5.26
CA ILE A 53 -7.31 -11.40 6.22
C ILE A 53 -7.87 -11.58 7.64
N VAL A 54 -9.20 -11.56 7.79
CA VAL A 54 -9.86 -11.76 9.08
C VAL A 54 -9.57 -13.15 9.63
N TRP A 55 -9.71 -14.21 8.83
CA TRP A 55 -9.40 -15.58 9.24
C TRP A 55 -7.93 -15.76 9.62
N LEU A 56 -7.02 -15.15 8.83
CA LEU A 56 -5.59 -15.19 9.15
C LEU A 56 -5.29 -14.47 10.47
N SER A 57 -5.94 -13.33 10.72
CA SER A 57 -5.79 -12.58 11.99
C SER A 57 -6.31 -13.38 13.18
N ILE A 58 -7.46 -14.03 13.03
CA ILE A 58 -8.03 -14.92 14.07
C ILE A 58 -7.10 -16.12 14.33
N LEU A 59 -6.61 -16.76 13.27
CA LEU A 59 -5.68 -17.89 13.41
C LEU A 59 -4.40 -17.47 14.15
N ILE A 60 -3.84 -16.32 13.82
CA ILE A 60 -2.66 -15.78 14.50
C ILE A 60 -2.96 -15.48 15.96
N ALA A 61 -4.12 -14.88 16.26
CA ALA A 61 -4.54 -14.63 17.63
C ALA A 61 -4.64 -15.92 18.43
N ILE A 62 -5.27 -16.97 17.89
CA ILE A 62 -5.38 -18.29 18.53
C ILE A 62 -3.99 -18.89 18.77
N VAL A 63 -3.12 -18.90 17.76
CA VAL A 63 -1.76 -19.43 17.89
C VAL A 63 -0.98 -18.67 18.95
N MET A 64 -1.04 -17.33 18.96
CA MET A 64 -0.39 -16.51 19.98
C MET A 64 -0.92 -16.78 21.38
N THR A 65 -2.24 -16.96 21.53
CA THR A 65 -2.85 -17.27 22.83
C THR A 65 -2.39 -18.64 23.35
N LEU A 66 -2.32 -19.64 22.47
CA LEU A 66 -1.83 -20.98 22.82
C LEU A 66 -0.34 -20.98 23.23
N PHE A 67 0.48 -20.13 22.59
CA PHE A 67 1.93 -20.05 22.85
C PHE A 67 2.30 -18.92 23.83
N ARG A 68 1.33 -18.21 24.41
CA ARG A 68 1.58 -17.07 25.30
C ARG A 68 2.56 -17.40 26.43
N GLY A 69 2.42 -18.56 27.07
CA GLY A 69 3.33 -19.00 28.13
C GLY A 69 4.78 -19.20 27.65
N THR A 70 4.96 -19.70 26.44
CA THR A 70 6.29 -19.87 25.82
C THR A 70 6.89 -18.51 25.43
N ILE A 71 6.07 -17.59 24.91
CA ILE A 71 6.50 -16.25 24.54
C ILE A 71 6.94 -15.45 25.76
N ALA A 72 6.22 -15.55 26.89
CA ALA A 72 6.59 -14.90 28.13
C ALA A 72 7.95 -15.40 28.69
N GLN A 73 8.29 -16.67 28.40
CA GLN A 73 9.59 -17.25 28.83
C GLN A 73 10.77 -16.77 27.96
N LEU A 74 10.53 -16.17 26.79
CA LEU A 74 11.60 -15.62 25.94
C LEU A 74 12.32 -14.42 26.58
N GLY A 75 11.76 -13.79 27.63
CA GLY A 75 12.38 -12.65 28.29
C GLY A 75 12.82 -11.58 27.30
N ASN A 76 14.08 -11.16 27.34
CA ASN A 76 14.61 -10.12 26.45
C ASN A 76 14.62 -10.50 24.97
N TRP A 77 14.59 -11.78 24.61
CA TRP A 77 14.50 -12.24 23.21
C TRP A 77 13.17 -11.91 22.56
N GLY A 78 12.11 -11.67 23.34
CA GLY A 78 10.82 -11.21 22.81
C GLY A 78 10.91 -9.87 22.11
N TYR A 79 11.72 -8.94 22.61
CA TYR A 79 11.96 -7.65 21.91
C TYR A 79 12.68 -7.82 20.58
N VAL A 80 13.65 -8.74 20.52
CA VAL A 80 14.34 -9.11 19.28
C VAL A 80 13.35 -9.76 18.30
N GLY A 81 12.48 -10.64 18.79
CA GLY A 81 11.39 -11.21 18.01
C GLY A 81 10.46 -10.16 17.42
N ALA A 82 10.01 -9.20 18.22
CA ALA A 82 9.17 -8.11 17.79
C ALA A 82 9.84 -7.23 16.72
N PHE A 83 11.13 -6.94 16.89
CA PHE A 83 11.93 -6.21 15.90
C PHE A 83 11.98 -6.97 14.57
N VAL A 84 12.33 -8.26 14.58
CA VAL A 84 12.48 -9.08 13.38
C VAL A 84 11.13 -9.29 12.67
N ILE A 85 10.09 -9.67 13.42
CA ILE A 85 8.75 -9.94 12.87
C ILE A 85 8.17 -8.68 12.23
N ASN A 86 8.26 -7.53 12.92
CA ASN A 86 7.75 -6.28 12.37
C ASN A 86 8.60 -5.78 11.20
N GLY A 87 9.92 -6.05 11.22
CA GLY A 87 10.84 -5.74 10.13
C GLY A 87 10.51 -6.53 8.85
N ILE A 88 10.36 -7.84 8.96
CA ILE A 88 9.98 -8.72 7.83
C ILE A 88 8.60 -8.35 7.30
N SER A 89 7.65 -8.10 8.20
CA SER A 89 6.30 -7.67 7.83
C SER A 89 6.31 -6.37 7.03
N SER A 90 7.06 -5.39 7.50
CA SER A 90 7.20 -4.08 6.84
C SER A 90 8.03 -4.14 5.55
N ALA A 91 8.88 -5.16 5.37
CA ALA A 91 9.62 -5.39 4.13
C ALA A 91 8.73 -5.90 2.99
N SER A 92 7.58 -6.49 3.32
CA SER A 92 6.63 -7.03 2.35
C SER A 92 5.70 -5.93 1.82
N VAL A 93 6.10 -5.26 0.75
CA VAL A 93 5.32 -4.17 0.11
C VAL A 93 4.00 -4.68 -0.50
N VAL A 94 3.93 -5.95 -0.87
CA VAL A 94 2.80 -6.53 -1.65
C VAL A 94 1.81 -7.29 -0.77
N LEU A 95 2.27 -7.96 0.27
CA LEU A 95 1.41 -8.69 1.21
C LEU A 95 1.35 -7.94 2.54
N PRO A 96 0.15 -7.55 2.99
CA PRO A 96 -0.01 -7.04 4.35
C PRO A 96 0.24 -8.19 5.33
N ALA A 97 1.50 -8.33 5.75
CA ALA A 97 1.84 -9.32 6.76
C ALA A 97 1.40 -8.81 8.13
N PRO A 98 0.85 -9.67 9.00
CA PRO A 98 0.23 -9.26 10.27
C PRO A 98 1.23 -9.00 11.40
N GLY A 99 2.50 -8.71 11.08
CA GLY A 99 3.57 -8.54 12.07
C GLY A 99 3.26 -7.49 13.13
N GLY A 100 2.63 -6.38 12.75
CA GLY A 100 2.17 -5.39 13.71
C GLY A 100 1.14 -5.96 14.69
N ALA A 101 0.19 -6.77 14.22
CA ALA A 101 -0.79 -7.42 15.07
C ALA A 101 -0.13 -8.40 16.06
N ILE A 102 0.87 -9.15 15.61
CA ILE A 102 1.65 -10.06 16.49
C ILE A 102 2.30 -9.27 17.63
N VAL A 103 2.94 -8.14 17.30
CA VAL A 103 3.55 -7.26 18.30
C VAL A 103 2.51 -6.75 19.31
N LEU A 104 1.32 -6.36 18.85
CA LEU A 104 0.26 -5.88 19.74
C LEU A 104 -0.28 -6.98 20.67
N LEU A 105 -0.30 -8.23 20.22
CA LEU A 105 -0.68 -9.38 21.06
C LEU A 105 0.37 -9.70 22.15
N MET A 106 1.64 -9.31 21.92
CA MET A 106 2.70 -9.43 22.94
C MET A 106 2.64 -8.32 23.98
N ALA A 107 1.88 -7.25 23.76
CA ALA A 107 1.87 -6.05 24.57
C ALA A 107 1.61 -6.30 26.09
N PRO A 108 0.70 -7.21 26.51
CA PRO A 108 0.44 -7.44 27.93
C PRO A 108 1.62 -8.06 28.69
N ASP A 109 2.51 -8.80 28.00
CA ASP A 109 3.57 -9.59 28.64
C ASP A 109 4.94 -8.87 28.65
N TYR A 110 5.05 -7.70 27.99
CA TYR A 110 6.31 -6.98 27.80
C TYR A 110 6.21 -5.50 28.19
N ASN A 111 7.37 -4.89 28.47
CA ASN A 111 7.38 -3.44 28.67
C ASN A 111 6.93 -2.70 27.41
N PRO A 112 5.86 -1.89 27.48
CA PRO A 112 5.23 -1.28 26.30
C PRO A 112 6.17 -0.37 25.50
N LEU A 113 6.99 0.40 26.22
CA LEU A 113 7.94 1.33 25.61
C LEU A 113 9.04 0.57 24.84
N ALA A 114 9.66 -0.43 25.50
CA ALA A 114 10.71 -1.22 24.90
C ALA A 114 10.21 -2.02 23.69
N LEU A 115 9.00 -2.59 23.80
CA LEU A 115 8.34 -3.32 22.70
C LEU A 115 8.04 -2.41 21.52
N GLY A 116 7.48 -1.22 21.78
CA GLY A 116 7.18 -0.22 20.75
C GLY A 116 8.43 0.28 20.05
N VAL A 117 9.52 0.52 20.80
CA VAL A 117 10.81 0.93 20.23
C VAL A 117 11.39 -0.18 19.36
N ALA A 118 11.48 -1.41 19.86
CA ALA A 118 12.02 -2.55 19.12
C ALA A 118 11.24 -2.80 17.81
N ALA A 119 9.92 -2.89 17.90
CA ALA A 119 9.06 -3.10 16.73
C ALA A 119 9.12 -1.93 15.76
N GLY A 120 9.13 -0.69 16.26
CA GLY A 120 9.24 0.52 15.43
C GLY A 120 10.54 0.59 14.65
N MET A 121 11.66 0.26 15.29
CA MET A 121 12.98 0.18 14.63
C MET A 121 13.00 -0.92 13.56
N GLY A 122 12.48 -2.10 13.87
CA GLY A 122 12.34 -3.20 12.91
C GLY A 122 11.53 -2.77 11.70
N GLY A 123 10.35 -2.18 11.92
CA GLY A 123 9.47 -1.68 10.87
C GLY A 123 10.12 -0.62 9.96
N ALA A 124 10.88 0.29 10.56
CA ALA A 124 11.63 1.30 9.81
C ALA A 124 12.70 0.69 8.91
N LEU A 125 13.44 -0.32 9.38
CA LEU A 125 14.40 -1.04 8.56
C LEU A 125 13.70 -1.84 7.45
N GLY A 126 12.57 -2.48 7.74
CA GLY A 126 11.75 -3.16 6.74
C GLY A 126 11.28 -2.21 5.62
N SER A 127 10.91 -0.99 5.95
CA SER A 127 10.46 0.02 4.98
C SER A 127 11.53 0.46 3.97
N LEU A 128 12.83 0.14 4.21
CA LEU A 128 13.90 0.33 3.22
C LEU A 128 13.64 -0.42 1.92
N THR A 129 12.97 -1.58 1.98
CA THR A 129 12.62 -2.32 0.76
C THR A 129 11.72 -1.49 -0.15
N ALA A 130 10.71 -0.80 0.41
CA ALA A 130 9.84 0.11 -0.34
C ALA A 130 10.65 1.26 -0.98
N TYR A 131 11.60 1.84 -0.23
CA TYR A 131 12.50 2.86 -0.77
C TYR A 131 13.35 2.32 -1.93
N LEU A 132 13.95 1.14 -1.79
CA LEU A 132 14.76 0.50 -2.83
C LEU A 132 13.94 0.17 -4.07
N VAL A 133 12.74 -0.37 -3.91
CA VAL A 133 11.78 -0.60 -5.01
C VAL A 133 11.50 0.70 -5.76
N GLY A 134 11.24 1.80 -5.03
CA GLY A 134 11.04 3.11 -5.62
C GLY A 134 12.25 3.63 -6.38
N ALA A 135 13.45 3.44 -5.83
CA ALA A 135 14.70 3.85 -6.48
C ALA A 135 14.94 3.10 -7.79
N HIS A 136 14.64 1.80 -7.84
CA HIS A 136 14.73 0.99 -9.06
C HIS A 136 13.64 1.30 -10.08
N ALA A 137 12.41 1.60 -9.63
CA ALA A 137 11.29 1.95 -10.49
C ALA A 137 11.40 3.37 -11.11
N ARG A 138 12.38 4.16 -10.69
CA ARG A 138 12.56 5.55 -11.12
C ARG A 138 12.56 5.76 -12.64
N PRO A 139 13.29 4.98 -13.48
CA PRO A 139 13.32 5.21 -14.93
C PRO A 139 11.91 5.14 -15.55
N ALA A 140 11.06 4.23 -15.07
CA ALA A 140 9.68 4.07 -15.52
C ALA A 140 8.76 5.22 -15.06
N LEU A 141 9.08 5.86 -13.94
CA LEU A 141 8.27 6.92 -13.33
C LEU A 141 8.65 8.32 -13.85
N GLN A 142 9.89 8.55 -14.27
CA GLN A 142 10.38 9.86 -14.74
C GLN A 142 9.61 10.41 -15.94
N GLY A 143 9.10 9.55 -16.83
CA GLY A 143 8.27 9.94 -17.99
C GLY A 143 6.82 10.28 -17.66
N ARG A 144 6.37 10.09 -16.41
CA ARG A 144 4.98 10.34 -16.03
C ARG A 144 4.72 11.83 -15.74
N ARG A 145 3.57 12.34 -16.21
CA ARG A 145 3.15 13.74 -16.08
C ARG A 145 3.20 14.29 -14.65
N HIS A 146 2.98 13.44 -13.65
CA HIS A 146 2.92 13.84 -12.24
C HIS A 146 4.27 13.78 -11.51
N TYR A 147 5.29 13.17 -12.11
CA TYR A 147 6.62 13.01 -11.50
C TYR A 147 7.27 14.34 -11.07
N PRO A 148 7.27 15.42 -11.89
CA PRO A 148 7.91 16.68 -11.48
C PRO A 148 7.24 17.35 -10.27
N ARG A 149 5.92 17.15 -10.11
CA ARG A 149 5.18 17.65 -8.94
C ARG A 149 5.54 16.85 -7.69
N ALA A 150 5.54 15.53 -7.79
CA ALA A 150 5.93 14.61 -6.72
C ALA A 150 7.36 14.87 -6.25
N HIS A 151 8.31 15.06 -7.17
CA HIS A 151 9.69 15.40 -6.87
C HIS A 151 9.81 16.71 -6.10
N ARG A 152 9.17 17.78 -6.55
CA ARG A 152 9.17 19.09 -5.86
C ARG A 152 8.55 18.99 -4.46
N LEU A 153 7.43 18.30 -4.33
CA LEU A 153 6.73 18.12 -3.06
C LEU A 153 7.59 17.35 -2.06
N MET A 154 8.24 16.27 -2.53
CA MET A 154 9.09 15.43 -1.68
C MET A 154 10.37 16.17 -1.23
N HIS A 155 10.97 16.99 -2.09
CA HIS A 155 12.13 17.78 -1.70
C HIS A 155 11.80 18.98 -0.79
N ARG A 156 10.59 19.53 -0.89
CA ARG A 156 10.17 20.68 -0.06
C ARG A 156 9.58 20.25 1.29
N PHE A 157 8.77 19.21 1.31
CA PHE A 157 7.99 18.77 2.48
C PHE A 157 8.21 17.29 2.81
N GLY A 158 9.23 16.64 2.28
CA GLY A 158 9.40 15.19 2.37
C GLY A 158 9.46 14.68 3.81
N SER A 159 10.11 15.40 4.74
CA SER A 159 10.16 15.03 6.15
C SER A 159 8.77 14.98 6.79
N VAL A 160 7.97 16.02 6.57
CA VAL A 160 6.60 16.10 7.12
C VAL A 160 5.71 15.04 6.49
N LEU A 161 5.79 14.87 5.17
CA LEU A 161 5.03 13.86 4.45
C LEU A 161 5.36 12.44 4.90
N LEU A 162 6.63 12.12 5.11
CA LEU A 162 7.09 10.82 5.60
C LEU A 162 6.57 10.55 7.01
N ILE A 163 6.68 11.53 7.92
CA ILE A 163 6.20 11.39 9.29
C ILE A 163 4.68 11.17 9.30
N LEU A 164 3.92 12.06 8.65
CA LEU A 164 2.45 11.95 8.62
C LEU A 164 1.97 10.66 7.99
N ALA A 165 2.56 10.26 6.85
CA ALA A 165 2.18 9.03 6.17
C ALA A 165 2.52 7.79 7.00
N THR A 166 3.64 7.78 7.72
CA THR A 166 4.06 6.66 8.57
C THR A 166 3.22 6.59 9.86
N LEU A 167 2.78 7.75 10.40
CA LEU A 167 1.93 7.79 11.59
C LEU A 167 0.52 7.25 11.33
N MET A 168 0.03 7.32 10.10
CA MET A 168 -1.30 6.77 9.77
C MET A 168 -1.33 5.25 9.99
N PRO A 169 -2.34 4.72 10.70
CA PRO A 169 -2.45 3.29 10.98
C PRO A 169 -2.72 2.46 9.73
N VAL A 170 -3.43 3.01 8.75
CA VAL A 170 -3.67 2.40 7.44
C VAL A 170 -2.69 3.01 6.44
N SER A 171 -1.71 2.25 6.09
CA SER A 171 -0.40 2.66 5.57
C SER A 171 -0.38 3.24 4.14
N PRO A 172 -0.41 4.55 3.96
CA PRO A 172 0.22 5.16 2.80
C PRO A 172 1.76 5.23 2.93
N GLY A 173 2.33 4.79 4.07
CA GLY A 173 3.77 4.87 4.34
C GLY A 173 4.63 4.13 3.32
N ASP A 174 4.19 2.95 2.87
CA ASP A 174 4.89 2.17 1.85
C ASP A 174 4.92 2.89 0.50
N PHE A 175 3.81 3.54 0.12
CA PHE A 175 3.77 4.39 -1.07
C PHE A 175 4.70 5.60 -0.95
N MET A 176 4.82 6.19 0.24
CA MET A 176 5.75 7.27 0.50
C MET A 176 7.20 6.80 0.49
N GLY A 177 7.48 5.56 0.92
CA GLY A 177 8.78 4.92 0.77
C GLY A 177 9.17 4.78 -0.71
N ILE A 178 8.27 4.23 -1.54
CA ILE A 178 8.47 4.12 -2.99
C ILE A 178 8.68 5.52 -3.61
N LEU A 179 7.88 6.50 -3.22
CA LEU A 179 7.99 7.86 -3.74
C LEU A 179 9.31 8.52 -3.34
N ALA A 180 9.77 8.34 -2.09
CA ALA A 180 11.05 8.82 -1.60
C ALA A 180 12.22 8.23 -2.39
N GLY A 181 12.21 6.91 -2.64
CA GLY A 181 13.20 6.23 -3.47
C GLY A 181 13.19 6.73 -4.91
N ALA A 182 12.02 6.82 -5.55
CA ALA A 182 11.87 7.29 -6.92
C ALA A 182 12.36 8.73 -7.12
N THR A 183 12.19 9.60 -6.11
CA THR A 183 12.60 11.01 -6.15
C THR A 183 14.04 11.25 -5.68
N ARG A 184 14.79 10.19 -5.33
CA ARG A 184 16.14 10.27 -4.74
C ARG A 184 16.20 11.10 -3.47
N TYR A 185 15.18 11.00 -2.63
CA TYR A 185 15.25 11.62 -1.31
C TYR A 185 16.43 11.02 -0.52
N PRO A 186 17.24 11.81 0.23
CA PRO A 186 18.42 11.30 0.93
C PRO A 186 18.05 10.16 1.90
N ILE A 187 18.65 8.97 1.73
CA ILE A 187 18.34 7.76 2.47
C ILE A 187 18.53 7.93 3.99
N SER A 188 19.55 8.68 4.39
CA SER A 188 19.81 8.98 5.81
C SER A 188 18.64 9.76 6.44
N ARG A 189 18.17 10.79 5.77
CA ARG A 189 17.00 11.57 6.24
C ARG A 189 15.74 10.72 6.23
N TYR A 190 15.54 9.92 5.17
CA TYR A 190 14.43 8.98 5.08
C TYR A 190 14.38 8.06 6.29
N LEU A 191 15.50 7.38 6.60
CA LEU A 191 15.60 6.46 7.73
C LEU A 191 15.31 7.16 9.05
N VAL A 192 15.91 8.31 9.33
CA VAL A 192 15.71 9.03 10.58
C VAL A 192 14.23 9.37 10.78
N TYR A 193 13.58 9.98 9.78
CA TYR A 193 12.17 10.39 9.92
C TYR A 193 11.22 9.19 10.01
N VAL A 194 11.45 8.15 9.22
CA VAL A 194 10.63 6.94 9.25
C VAL A 194 10.84 6.17 10.55
N THR A 195 12.07 6.09 11.08
CA THR A 195 12.34 5.44 12.38
C THR A 195 11.62 6.17 13.50
N ILE A 196 11.76 7.49 13.61
CA ILE A 196 11.08 8.28 14.63
C ILE A 196 9.55 8.08 14.55
N ALA A 197 8.99 8.21 13.35
CA ALA A 197 7.55 8.05 13.16
C ALA A 197 7.07 6.62 13.45
N SER A 198 7.82 5.59 13.04
CA SER A 198 7.48 4.18 13.30
C SER A 198 7.56 3.83 14.77
N VAL A 199 8.57 4.33 15.49
CA VAL A 199 8.71 4.13 16.94
C VAL A 199 7.54 4.79 17.67
N ILE A 200 7.22 6.04 17.36
CA ILE A 200 6.08 6.74 17.96
C ILE A 200 4.79 5.96 17.68
N LYS A 201 4.54 5.62 16.41
CA LYS A 201 3.35 4.87 16.01
C LYS A 201 3.22 3.55 16.77
N MET A 202 4.27 2.72 16.77
CA MET A 202 4.23 1.41 17.43
C MET A 202 4.07 1.54 18.94
N THR A 203 4.74 2.49 19.57
CA THR A 203 4.59 2.74 21.00
C THR A 203 3.14 3.13 21.33
N VAL A 204 2.57 4.08 20.59
CA VAL A 204 1.17 4.48 20.78
C VAL A 204 0.21 3.30 20.56
N MET A 205 0.43 2.48 19.53
CA MET A 205 -0.41 1.31 19.24
C MET A 205 -0.29 0.24 20.34
N VAL A 206 0.89 0.00 20.89
CA VAL A 206 1.11 -0.93 22.01
C VAL A 206 0.37 -0.46 23.26
N TYR A 207 0.46 0.82 23.64
CA TYR A 207 -0.30 1.37 24.76
C TYR A 207 -1.81 1.30 24.52
N ALA A 208 -2.27 1.60 23.31
CA ALA A 208 -3.68 1.48 22.94
C ALA A 208 -4.17 0.03 23.00
N ALA A 209 -3.33 -0.95 22.61
CA ALA A 209 -3.66 -2.36 22.73
C ALA A 209 -3.84 -2.79 24.18
N ILE A 210 -2.93 -2.40 25.08
CA ILE A 210 -3.05 -2.69 26.52
C ILE A 210 -4.32 -2.10 27.09
N ALA A 211 -4.62 -0.84 26.78
CA ALA A 211 -5.84 -0.20 27.25
C ALA A 211 -7.11 -0.90 26.70
N SER A 212 -7.06 -1.39 25.47
CA SER A 212 -8.16 -2.14 24.85
C SER A 212 -8.38 -3.51 25.50
N PHE A 213 -7.31 -4.21 25.87
CA PHE A 213 -7.41 -5.48 26.60
C PHE A 213 -8.00 -5.27 27.99
N ALA A 214 -7.51 -4.28 28.75
CA ALA A 214 -8.05 -3.95 30.07
C ALA A 214 -9.54 -3.60 30.03
N TRP A 215 -9.95 -2.80 29.04
CA TRP A 215 -11.36 -2.46 28.83
C TRP A 215 -12.21 -3.70 28.50
N LEU A 216 -11.68 -4.61 27.68
CA LEU A 216 -12.39 -5.84 27.30
C LEU A 216 -12.57 -6.79 28.49
N GLU A 217 -11.55 -6.95 29.36
CA GLU A 217 -11.63 -7.75 30.58
C GLU A 217 -12.71 -7.19 31.51
N GLU A 218 -12.70 -5.88 31.78
CA GLU A 218 -13.72 -5.22 32.60
C GLU A 218 -15.15 -5.37 32.02
N TRP A 219 -15.27 -5.32 30.71
CA TRP A 219 -16.56 -5.51 30.02
C TRP A 219 -17.06 -6.94 30.13
N LEU A 220 -16.19 -7.95 29.97
CA LEU A 220 -16.53 -9.37 30.10
C LEU A 220 -16.93 -9.74 31.53
N GLU A 221 -16.21 -9.23 32.54
CA GLU A 221 -16.57 -9.42 33.95
C GLU A 221 -17.98 -8.87 34.24
N ARG A 222 -18.26 -7.67 33.78
CA ARG A 222 -19.58 -7.04 33.95
C ARG A 222 -20.72 -7.84 33.29
N TRP A 223 -20.47 -8.46 32.15
CA TRP A 223 -21.46 -9.32 31.47
C TRP A 223 -21.55 -10.70 32.08
N GLY A 224 -20.47 -11.24 32.61
CA GLY A 224 -20.46 -12.52 33.35
C GLY A 224 -21.33 -12.48 34.59
N GLU A 225 -21.37 -11.37 35.30
CA GLU A 225 -22.24 -11.17 36.45
C GLU A 225 -23.74 -11.12 36.07
N PHE A 226 -24.07 -10.56 34.88
CA PHE A 226 -25.44 -10.51 34.39
C PHE A 226 -26.00 -11.88 33.93
N SER A 227 -25.15 -12.84 33.56
CA SER A 227 -25.57 -14.15 33.07
C SER A 227 -25.85 -15.16 34.16
N LEU A 228 -25.64 -14.82 35.43
CA LEU A 228 -25.88 -15.67 36.60
C LEU A 228 -27.22 -15.38 37.34
N TRP A 229 -28.02 -14.46 36.83
CA TRP A 229 -29.40 -14.13 37.27
C TRP A 229 -30.43 -14.46 36.16
#